data_6348bf46090341d5be5ea38d79a0d186
#
_entry.id   6348bf46090341d5be5ea38d79a0d186
#
_cell.length_a   1.000
_cell.length_b   1.000
_cell.length_c   1.000
_cell.angle_alpha   90.00
_cell.angle_beta   90.00
_cell.angle_gamma   90.00
#
_symmetry.space_group_name_H-M   'P 1'
#
loop_
_entity.id
_entity.type
_entity.pdbx_description
1 polymer ?
#
loop_
_entity_poly.entity_id
_entity_poly.type
_entity_poly.pdbx_seq_one_letter_code
_entity_poly.pdbx_strand_id
1 'polypeptide(L)'
;MLPLQRLSALKFFWPVAISAAVAVLTALVALTVSYLFFPVTGIEVKGARMFPESEAWEAIPEHASLLSLNADAIERRIESNPWVKGAEVIKDWESGIVTVQVEERNAVLDGDFDGRRIVLAADGTELPGLGGASLARVGIDDEVQLEEISSVSKVLEESGVVLDSIDIVDARGVEASVEGYRTLFGREVRGGQARVLKGLMEEQPEASYFDLRSPERVVAAAEPVTGSGG
;
A
#
# COMPACT_ATOMS: atom_id res chain seq x y z
N MET A 1 28.47 8.57 66.87
CA MET A 1 29.08 7.72 65.83
C MET A 1 28.17 7.85 64.57
N LEU A 2 28.52 8.72 63.64
CA LEU A 2 27.84 8.88 62.36
C LEU A 2 28.49 7.95 61.31
N PRO A 3 27.71 7.23 60.49
CA PRO A 3 28.23 6.15 59.66
C PRO A 3 29.02 6.71 58.44
N LEU A 4 30.26 6.32 58.34
CA LEU A 4 31.22 6.56 57.24
C LEU A 4 30.81 5.92 55.89
N GLN A 5 29.60 5.32 55.79
CA GLN A 5 29.13 4.60 54.59
C GLN A 5 28.59 5.50 53.47
N ARG A 6 28.36 6.79 53.71
CA ARG A 6 27.83 7.70 52.63
C ARG A 6 28.92 8.26 51.70
N LEU A 7 30.18 8.18 52.07
CA LEU A 7 31.29 8.72 51.26
C LEU A 7 31.76 7.77 50.13
N SER A 8 31.48 6.48 50.23
CA SER A 8 31.85 5.53 49.19
C SER A 8 30.91 5.55 47.99
N ALA A 9 29.63 5.84 48.18
CA ALA A 9 28.67 5.97 47.10
C ALA A 9 28.96 7.20 46.19
N LEU A 10 29.39 8.31 46.80
CA LEU A 10 29.73 9.53 46.06
C LEU A 10 30.94 9.35 45.13
N LYS A 11 31.91 8.51 45.52
CA LYS A 11 33.10 8.24 44.70
C LYS A 11 32.80 7.40 43.47
N PHE A 12 31.73 6.62 43.48
CA PHE A 12 31.31 5.79 42.35
C PHE A 12 30.43 6.57 41.37
N PHE A 13 29.66 7.55 41.85
CA PHE A 13 28.80 8.38 40.99
C PHE A 13 29.58 9.35 40.08
N TRP A 14 30.74 9.83 40.54
CA TRP A 14 31.54 10.81 39.79
C TRP A 14 32.09 10.28 38.47
N PRO A 15 32.73 9.09 38.38
CA PRO A 15 33.22 8.58 37.10
C PRO A 15 32.05 8.20 36.14
N VAL A 16 30.92 7.72 36.66
CA VAL A 16 29.72 7.45 35.84
C VAL A 16 29.13 8.74 35.26
N ALA A 17 29.06 9.80 36.07
CA ALA A 17 28.57 11.10 35.60
C ALA A 17 29.50 11.71 34.53
N ILE A 18 30.84 11.59 34.71
CA ILE A 18 31.81 12.06 33.72
C ILE A 18 31.69 11.26 32.42
N SER A 19 31.63 9.93 32.50
CA SER A 19 31.47 9.09 31.28
C SER A 19 30.17 9.36 30.54
N ALA A 20 29.07 9.59 31.25
CA ALA A 20 27.79 9.99 30.66
C ALA A 20 27.89 11.37 29.98
N ALA A 21 28.54 12.35 30.64
CA ALA A 21 28.75 13.69 30.07
C ALA A 21 29.61 13.64 28.80
N VAL A 22 30.70 12.83 28.82
CA VAL A 22 31.55 12.63 27.63
C VAL A 22 30.76 11.96 26.51
N ALA A 23 29.99 10.93 26.81
CA ALA A 23 29.14 10.26 25.80
C ALA A 23 28.14 11.23 25.16
N VAL A 24 27.44 12.06 25.95
CA VAL A 24 26.53 13.09 25.46
C VAL A 24 27.23 14.12 24.59
N LEU A 25 28.41 14.61 25.04
CA LEU A 25 29.19 15.58 24.26
C LEU A 25 29.65 14.98 22.94
N THR A 26 30.13 13.74 22.92
CA THR A 26 30.53 13.04 21.71
C THR A 26 29.35 12.86 20.74
N ALA A 27 28.16 12.50 21.25
CA ALA A 27 26.96 12.38 20.45
C ALA A 27 26.54 13.73 19.85
N LEU A 28 26.58 14.84 20.61
CA LEU A 28 26.30 16.17 20.13
C LEU A 28 27.27 16.62 19.03
N VAL A 29 28.56 16.37 19.20
CA VAL A 29 29.57 16.68 18.18
C VAL A 29 29.33 15.84 16.93
N ALA A 30 29.05 14.55 17.07
CA ALA A 30 28.75 13.67 15.94
C ALA A 30 27.51 14.11 15.17
N LEU A 31 26.45 14.50 15.87
CA LEU A 31 25.23 15.05 15.24
C LEU A 31 25.50 16.37 14.50
N THR A 32 26.28 17.28 15.12
CA THR A 32 26.63 18.55 14.50
C THR A 32 27.47 18.34 13.24
N VAL A 33 28.48 17.45 13.30
CA VAL A 33 29.31 17.10 12.15
C VAL A 33 28.45 16.45 11.05
N SER A 34 27.56 15.52 11.42
CA SER A 34 26.64 14.86 10.49
C SER A 34 25.78 15.88 9.75
N TYR A 35 25.21 16.84 10.45
CA TYR A 35 24.39 17.91 9.88
C TYR A 35 25.20 18.83 8.95
N LEU A 36 26.43 19.20 9.32
CA LEU A 36 27.26 20.12 8.54
C LEU A 36 27.79 19.48 7.23
N PHE A 37 28.09 18.19 7.25
CA PHE A 37 28.70 17.50 6.11
C PHE A 37 27.71 16.76 5.21
N PHE A 38 26.55 16.37 5.77
CA PHE A 38 25.55 15.60 5.04
C PHE A 38 24.12 16.13 5.28
N PRO A 39 23.87 17.44 5.07
CA PRO A 39 22.54 17.99 5.27
C PRO A 39 21.56 17.42 4.25
N VAL A 40 20.30 17.28 4.60
CA VAL A 40 19.22 17.12 3.63
C VAL A 40 18.95 18.49 3.01
N THR A 41 19.22 18.61 1.71
CA THR A 41 19.07 19.87 0.96
C THR A 41 17.74 19.97 0.24
N GLY A 42 17.08 18.84 -0.02
CA GLY A 42 15.81 18.78 -0.71
C GLY A 42 15.14 17.39 -0.57
N ILE A 43 13.83 17.38 -0.84
CA ILE A 43 13.02 16.18 -0.87
C ILE A 43 12.29 16.16 -2.20
N GLU A 44 12.34 15.04 -2.90
CA GLU A 44 11.58 14.78 -4.12
C GLU A 44 10.61 13.62 -3.86
N VAL A 45 9.36 13.78 -4.27
CA VAL A 45 8.36 12.71 -4.22
C VAL A 45 8.06 12.26 -5.63
N LYS A 46 8.14 10.95 -5.88
CA LYS A 46 7.88 10.35 -7.19
C LYS A 46 6.81 9.27 -7.08
N GLY A 47 5.97 9.18 -8.11
CA GLY A 47 4.91 8.16 -8.18
C GLY A 47 3.60 8.54 -7.46
N ALA A 48 3.57 9.61 -6.68
CA ALA A 48 2.39 10.09 -5.97
C ALA A 48 1.41 10.81 -6.91
N ARG A 49 0.12 10.47 -6.80
CA ARG A 49 -1.02 11.12 -7.46
C ARG A 49 -2.12 11.47 -6.46
N MET A 50 -2.46 10.51 -5.58
CA MET A 50 -3.45 10.63 -4.52
C MET A 50 -2.81 10.87 -3.15
N PHE A 51 -1.59 10.39 -2.96
CA PHE A 51 -0.81 10.61 -1.75
C PHE A 51 -0.33 12.08 -1.68
N PRO A 52 -0.66 12.83 -0.61
CA PRO A 52 -0.25 14.22 -0.49
C PRO A 52 1.27 14.32 -0.28
N GLU A 53 1.96 15.04 -1.15
CA GLU A 53 3.41 15.26 -1.00
C GLU A 53 3.78 15.88 0.36
N SER A 54 2.88 16.67 0.96
CA SER A 54 3.06 17.25 2.30
C SER A 54 3.29 16.22 3.38
N GLU A 55 2.66 15.02 3.27
CA GLU A 55 2.87 13.94 4.24
C GLU A 55 4.28 13.35 4.16
N ALA A 56 4.87 13.31 2.96
CA ALA A 56 6.27 12.90 2.79
C ALA A 56 7.22 13.92 3.46
N TRP A 57 6.93 15.22 3.31
CA TRP A 57 7.69 16.28 3.97
C TRP A 57 7.60 16.17 5.49
N GLU A 58 6.40 15.92 6.03
CA GLU A 58 6.18 15.76 7.47
C GLU A 58 6.82 14.48 8.04
N ALA A 59 7.05 13.46 7.20
CA ALA A 59 7.72 12.23 7.62
C ALA A 59 9.22 12.42 7.85
N ILE A 60 9.82 13.46 7.25
CA ILE A 60 11.25 13.75 7.34
C ILE A 60 11.48 14.88 8.35
N PRO A 61 12.29 14.70 9.40
CA PRO A 61 12.58 15.76 10.37
C PRO A 61 13.23 16.99 9.72
N GLU A 62 12.80 18.20 10.10
CA GLU A 62 13.26 19.46 9.52
C GLU A 62 14.79 19.67 9.51
N HIS A 63 15.50 19.07 10.47
CA HIS A 63 16.95 19.20 10.60
C HIS A 63 17.65 17.83 10.47
N ALA A 64 17.13 16.97 9.59
CA ALA A 64 17.74 15.68 9.34
C ALA A 64 19.05 15.82 8.56
N SER A 65 19.99 14.94 8.85
CA SER A 65 21.11 14.67 7.95
C SER A 65 20.91 13.31 7.29
N LEU A 66 21.51 13.11 6.12
CA LEU A 66 21.43 11.82 5.42
C LEU A 66 21.93 10.65 6.27
N LEU A 67 22.91 10.92 7.18
CA LEU A 67 23.43 9.91 8.12
C LEU A 67 22.45 9.55 9.24
N SER A 68 21.74 10.56 9.79
CA SER A 68 20.80 10.35 10.89
C SER A 68 19.41 9.91 10.44
N LEU A 69 19.10 10.08 9.15
CA LEU A 69 17.80 9.79 8.58
C LEU A 69 17.58 8.27 8.52
N ASN A 70 16.53 7.81 9.19
CA ASN A 70 16.12 6.40 9.19
C ASN A 70 15.11 6.17 8.05
N ALA A 71 15.59 5.62 6.92
CA ALA A 71 14.77 5.34 5.74
C ALA A 71 13.59 4.45 6.08
N ASP A 72 13.82 3.29 6.75
CA ASP A 72 12.77 2.34 7.10
C ASP A 72 11.66 2.94 7.98
N ALA A 73 12.01 3.92 8.84
CA ALA A 73 11.00 4.57 9.68
C ALA A 73 10.14 5.54 8.89
N ILE A 74 10.71 6.22 7.88
CA ILE A 74 10.00 7.11 6.96
C ILE A 74 9.09 6.29 6.04
N GLU A 75 9.62 5.21 5.45
CA GLU A 75 8.87 4.29 4.60
C GLU A 75 7.63 3.77 5.32
N ARG A 76 7.79 3.19 6.52
CA ARG A 76 6.65 2.72 7.33
C ARG A 76 5.64 3.82 7.67
N ARG A 77 6.10 5.06 7.90
CA ARG A 77 5.20 6.17 8.17
C ARG A 77 4.38 6.54 6.93
N ILE A 78 5.00 6.55 5.77
CA ILE A 78 4.34 6.83 4.48
C ILE A 78 3.39 5.68 4.11
N GLU A 79 3.80 4.43 4.30
CA GLU A 79 3.00 3.23 4.08
C GLU A 79 1.78 3.11 5.02
N SER A 80 1.78 3.87 6.12
CA SER A 80 0.58 3.96 6.99
C SER A 80 -0.59 4.70 6.34
N ASN A 81 -0.35 5.46 5.26
CA ASN A 81 -1.40 6.05 4.45
C ASN A 81 -2.05 4.96 3.57
N PRO A 82 -3.38 4.77 3.63
CA PRO A 82 -4.06 3.70 2.88
C PRO A 82 -3.86 3.78 1.36
N TRP A 83 -3.57 4.95 0.79
CA TRP A 83 -3.27 5.09 -0.63
C TRP A 83 -1.90 4.55 -1.03
N VAL A 84 -1.00 4.33 -0.08
CA VAL A 84 0.36 3.89 -0.35
C VAL A 84 0.46 2.37 -0.20
N LYS A 85 0.79 1.68 -1.30
CA LYS A 85 1.06 0.23 -1.31
C LYS A 85 2.47 -0.07 -0.85
N GLY A 86 3.43 0.78 -1.24
CA GLY A 86 4.83 0.69 -0.85
C GLY A 86 5.53 2.02 -1.00
N ALA A 87 6.57 2.23 -0.20
CA ALA A 87 7.42 3.41 -0.28
C ALA A 87 8.89 3.00 -0.19
N GLU A 88 9.74 3.68 -0.95
CA GLU A 88 11.18 3.52 -0.91
C GLU A 88 11.86 4.88 -0.74
N VAL A 89 12.77 4.98 0.22
CA VAL A 89 13.52 6.21 0.51
C VAL A 89 14.96 6.09 0.01
N ILE A 90 15.28 6.82 -1.04
CA ILE A 90 16.59 6.83 -1.69
C ILE A 90 17.33 8.10 -1.29
N LYS A 91 18.55 7.94 -0.75
CA LYS A 91 19.42 9.04 -0.33
C LYS A 91 20.46 9.32 -1.40
N ASP A 92 20.44 10.50 -1.98
CA ASP A 92 21.52 10.97 -2.84
C ASP A 92 22.59 11.70 -2.01
N TRP A 93 23.72 11.06 -1.84
CA TRP A 93 24.83 11.54 -1.02
C TRP A 93 25.61 12.69 -1.66
N GLU A 94 25.51 12.87 -2.96
CA GLU A 94 26.22 13.93 -3.68
C GLU A 94 25.44 15.23 -3.64
N SER A 95 24.14 15.17 -3.89
CA SER A 95 23.26 16.34 -3.93
C SER A 95 22.64 16.69 -2.57
N GLY A 96 22.60 15.74 -1.64
CA GLY A 96 21.86 15.90 -0.38
C GLY A 96 20.35 15.74 -0.52
N ILE A 97 19.86 15.26 -1.67
CA ILE A 97 18.45 15.07 -1.95
C ILE A 97 17.99 13.71 -1.42
N VAL A 98 16.80 13.70 -0.83
CA VAL A 98 16.07 12.48 -0.43
C VAL A 98 14.92 12.29 -1.39
N THR A 99 14.96 11.22 -2.19
CA THR A 99 13.87 10.85 -3.07
C THR A 99 12.98 9.83 -2.38
N VAL A 100 11.69 10.14 -2.24
CA VAL A 100 10.66 9.22 -1.76
C VAL A 100 9.91 8.71 -2.99
N GLN A 101 10.12 7.43 -3.30
CA GLN A 101 9.41 6.77 -4.38
C GLN A 101 8.19 6.06 -3.80
N VAL A 102 7.00 6.44 -4.26
CA VAL A 102 5.72 5.92 -3.76
C VAL A 102 5.10 5.03 -4.82
N GLU A 103 4.72 3.81 -4.43
CA GLU A 103 3.82 2.95 -5.19
C GLU A 103 2.42 3.11 -4.61
N GLU A 104 1.49 3.66 -5.39
CA GLU A 104 0.11 3.87 -4.94
C GLU A 104 -0.77 2.66 -5.21
N ARG A 105 -1.76 2.48 -4.34
CA ARG A 105 -2.86 1.55 -4.58
C ARG A 105 -3.81 2.08 -5.65
N ASN A 106 -4.25 1.20 -6.52
CA ASN A 106 -5.28 1.51 -7.49
C ASN A 106 -6.66 1.19 -6.90
N ALA A 107 -7.58 2.16 -6.95
CA ALA A 107 -8.97 1.89 -6.62
C ALA A 107 -9.60 1.03 -7.72
N VAL A 108 -10.28 -0.04 -7.33
CA VAL A 108 -10.97 -0.97 -8.24
C VAL A 108 -12.48 -1.00 -8.04
N LEU A 109 -12.95 -0.55 -6.86
CA LEU A 109 -14.36 -0.50 -6.52
C LEU A 109 -14.73 0.87 -5.94
N ASP A 110 -15.82 1.45 -6.43
CA ASP A 110 -16.55 2.54 -5.78
C ASP A 110 -17.94 2.00 -5.40
N GLY A 111 -18.09 1.61 -4.14
CA GLY A 111 -19.29 0.93 -3.65
C GLY A 111 -20.11 1.78 -2.70
N ASP A 112 -21.39 1.44 -2.57
CA ASP A 112 -22.28 1.93 -1.52
C ASP A 112 -22.72 0.72 -0.69
N PHE A 113 -22.29 0.69 0.56
CA PHE A 113 -22.59 -0.37 1.50
C PHE A 113 -23.25 0.21 2.75
N ASP A 114 -24.48 -0.17 3.03
CA ASP A 114 -25.28 0.31 4.15
C ASP A 114 -25.34 1.85 4.25
N GLY A 115 -25.46 2.54 3.09
CA GLY A 115 -25.48 3.99 2.98
C GLY A 115 -24.11 4.65 3.23
N ARG A 116 -23.06 3.88 3.37
CA ARG A 116 -21.67 4.34 3.47
C ARG A 116 -20.94 4.07 2.17
N ARG A 117 -20.38 5.12 1.58
CA ARG A 117 -19.50 4.96 0.43
C ARG A 117 -18.20 4.31 0.86
N ILE A 118 -17.82 3.24 0.17
CA ILE A 118 -16.56 2.54 0.32
C ILE A 118 -15.83 2.54 -1.02
N VAL A 119 -14.53 2.76 -0.96
CA VAL A 119 -13.63 2.61 -2.11
C VAL A 119 -12.61 1.56 -1.74
N LEU A 120 -12.47 0.53 -2.55
CA LEU A 120 -11.52 -0.55 -2.29
C LEU A 120 -10.41 -0.58 -3.34
N ALA A 121 -9.19 -0.85 -2.86
CA ALA A 121 -8.08 -1.24 -3.69
C ALA A 121 -8.14 -2.73 -4.07
N ALA A 122 -7.32 -3.14 -5.03
CA ALA A 122 -7.24 -4.54 -5.47
C ALA A 122 -6.82 -5.52 -4.35
N ASP A 123 -6.05 -5.04 -3.36
CA ASP A 123 -5.65 -5.83 -2.19
C ASP A 123 -6.73 -5.86 -1.07
N GLY A 124 -7.91 -5.27 -1.32
CA GLY A 124 -9.00 -5.18 -0.35
C GLY A 124 -8.85 -4.05 0.66
N THR A 125 -7.83 -3.20 0.55
CA THR A 125 -7.66 -2.04 1.42
C THR A 125 -8.74 -0.99 1.15
N GLU A 126 -9.44 -0.53 2.19
CA GLU A 126 -10.38 0.60 2.09
C GLU A 126 -9.60 1.91 1.92
N LEU A 127 -9.87 2.62 0.83
CA LEU A 127 -9.23 3.88 0.48
C LEU A 127 -10.08 5.06 0.93
N PRO A 128 -9.53 6.02 1.69
CA PRO A 128 -10.27 7.20 2.10
C PRO A 128 -10.48 8.18 0.95
N GLY A 129 -11.61 8.89 0.95
CA GLY A 129 -11.91 9.94 -0.01
C GLY A 129 -12.71 9.47 -1.21
N LEU A 130 -12.71 10.30 -2.27
CA LEU A 130 -13.41 10.00 -3.50
C LEU A 130 -12.54 9.07 -4.35
N GLY A 131 -13.04 7.87 -4.63
CA GLY A 131 -12.43 6.96 -5.59
C GLY A 131 -12.25 7.60 -6.97
N GLY A 132 -11.45 6.99 -7.81
CA GLY A 132 -11.18 7.49 -9.16
C GLY A 132 -12.50 7.75 -9.91
N ALA A 133 -12.60 8.91 -10.55
CA ALA A 133 -13.81 9.35 -11.26
C ALA A 133 -14.23 8.42 -12.41
N SER A 134 -13.42 7.42 -12.74
CA SER A 134 -13.67 6.46 -13.83
C SER A 134 -14.35 5.16 -13.38
N LEU A 135 -14.47 4.91 -12.05
CA LEU A 135 -15.08 3.69 -11.55
C LEU A 135 -16.61 3.80 -11.54
N ALA A 136 -17.28 2.74 -11.99
CA ALA A 136 -18.73 2.63 -11.85
C ALA A 136 -19.10 2.51 -10.36
N ARG A 137 -20.23 3.14 -9.98
CA ARG A 137 -20.71 3.02 -8.61
C ARG A 137 -21.56 1.77 -8.47
N VAL A 138 -21.15 0.88 -7.58
CA VAL A 138 -21.76 -0.41 -7.35
C VAL A 138 -22.50 -0.42 -6.01
N GLY A 139 -23.77 -0.88 -5.99
CA GLY A 139 -24.48 -1.16 -4.74
C GLY A 139 -24.04 -2.51 -4.17
N ILE A 140 -23.80 -2.54 -2.88
CA ILE A 140 -23.47 -3.77 -2.14
C ILE A 140 -24.55 -3.95 -1.09
N ASP A 141 -25.33 -5.02 -1.23
CA ASP A 141 -26.54 -5.23 -0.42
C ASP A 141 -26.26 -5.95 0.90
N ASP A 142 -25.16 -6.71 0.98
CA ASP A 142 -24.81 -7.47 2.20
C ASP A 142 -23.29 -7.67 2.37
N GLU A 143 -22.90 -8.13 3.56
CA GLU A 143 -21.49 -8.43 3.90
C GLU A 143 -20.93 -9.58 3.04
N VAL A 144 -21.78 -10.51 2.59
CA VAL A 144 -21.33 -11.64 1.76
C VAL A 144 -20.82 -11.15 0.44
N GLN A 145 -21.49 -10.18 -0.19
CA GLN A 145 -21.02 -9.56 -1.43
C GLN A 145 -19.67 -8.84 -1.24
N LEU A 146 -19.50 -8.17 -0.10
CA LEU A 146 -18.23 -7.50 0.21
C LEU A 146 -17.08 -8.51 0.40
N GLU A 147 -17.36 -9.65 1.05
CA GLU A 147 -16.40 -10.73 1.18
C GLU A 147 -16.05 -11.37 -0.17
N GLU A 148 -17.04 -11.55 -1.04
CA GLU A 148 -16.85 -12.07 -2.40
C GLU A 148 -15.94 -11.16 -3.22
N ILE A 149 -16.18 -9.85 -3.18
CA ILE A 149 -15.33 -8.84 -3.83
C ILE A 149 -13.89 -8.92 -3.33
N SER A 150 -13.72 -8.92 -2.01
CA SER A 150 -12.40 -8.99 -1.38
C SER A 150 -11.67 -10.28 -1.75
N SER A 151 -12.39 -11.39 -1.82
CA SER A 151 -11.84 -12.70 -2.22
C SER A 151 -11.39 -12.69 -3.68
N VAL A 152 -12.21 -12.16 -4.60
CA VAL A 152 -11.85 -12.02 -6.03
C VAL A 152 -10.60 -11.17 -6.18
N SER A 153 -10.59 -9.99 -5.58
CA SER A 153 -9.48 -9.04 -5.67
C SER A 153 -8.17 -9.67 -5.18
N LYS A 154 -8.21 -10.31 -4.01
CA LYS A 154 -7.04 -10.94 -3.42
C LYS A 154 -6.49 -12.10 -4.25
N VAL A 155 -7.36 -12.97 -4.76
CA VAL A 155 -6.94 -14.13 -5.58
C VAL A 155 -6.31 -13.67 -6.90
N LEU A 156 -6.83 -12.62 -7.53
CA LEU A 156 -6.26 -12.06 -8.75
C LEU A 156 -4.88 -11.44 -8.48
N GLU A 157 -4.77 -10.62 -7.43
CA GLU A 157 -3.48 -10.00 -7.06
C GLU A 157 -2.41 -11.06 -6.74
N GLU A 158 -2.74 -12.07 -5.92
CA GLU A 158 -1.82 -13.18 -5.60
C GLU A 158 -1.39 -13.98 -6.83
N SER A 159 -2.22 -14.01 -7.87
CA SER A 159 -1.94 -14.69 -9.14
C SER A 159 -1.20 -13.79 -10.14
N GLY A 160 -0.92 -12.54 -9.79
CA GLY A 160 -0.27 -11.56 -10.66
C GLY A 160 -1.13 -11.16 -11.86
N VAL A 161 -2.45 -11.14 -11.68
CA VAL A 161 -3.43 -10.67 -12.66
C VAL A 161 -3.96 -9.31 -12.23
N VAL A 162 -3.96 -8.33 -13.12
CA VAL A 162 -4.34 -6.95 -12.81
C VAL A 162 -5.85 -6.78 -12.89
N LEU A 163 -6.47 -6.48 -11.75
CA LEU A 163 -7.87 -6.08 -11.67
C LEU A 163 -7.97 -4.56 -11.94
N ASP A 164 -8.68 -4.19 -13.01
CA ASP A 164 -8.85 -2.78 -13.39
C ASP A 164 -10.04 -2.14 -12.67
N SER A 165 -11.21 -2.82 -12.67
CA SER A 165 -12.42 -2.33 -12.02
C SER A 165 -13.36 -3.47 -11.67
N ILE A 166 -14.26 -3.20 -10.71
CA ILE A 166 -15.44 -4.02 -10.43
C ILE A 166 -16.65 -3.22 -10.92
N ASP A 167 -17.40 -3.81 -11.85
CA ASP A 167 -18.44 -3.10 -12.57
C ASP A 167 -19.84 -3.42 -12.04
N ILE A 168 -20.08 -4.68 -11.67
CA ILE A 168 -21.38 -5.15 -11.15
C ILE A 168 -21.14 -6.20 -10.06
N VAL A 169 -21.97 -6.13 -9.01
CA VAL A 169 -22.08 -7.18 -7.98
C VAL A 169 -23.55 -7.52 -7.83
N ASP A 170 -23.92 -8.76 -8.13
CA ASP A 170 -25.31 -9.23 -8.02
C ASP A 170 -25.36 -10.72 -7.61
N ALA A 171 -26.57 -11.28 -7.56
CA ALA A 171 -26.78 -12.68 -7.19
C ALA A 171 -26.07 -13.70 -8.11
N ARG A 172 -25.60 -13.28 -9.29
CA ARG A 172 -24.87 -14.14 -10.24
C ARG A 172 -23.36 -14.15 -9.97
N GLY A 173 -22.86 -13.20 -9.21
CA GLY A 173 -21.45 -13.04 -8.86
C GLY A 173 -20.93 -11.63 -9.09
N VAL A 174 -19.64 -11.52 -9.32
CA VAL A 174 -18.92 -10.27 -9.52
C VAL A 174 -18.52 -10.16 -10.99
N GLU A 175 -18.95 -9.09 -11.63
CA GLU A 175 -18.48 -8.72 -12.96
C GLU A 175 -17.43 -7.62 -12.83
N ALA A 176 -16.28 -7.85 -13.47
CA ALA A 176 -15.13 -6.97 -13.36
C ALA A 176 -14.39 -6.83 -14.68
N SER A 177 -13.62 -5.77 -14.83
CA SER A 177 -12.62 -5.62 -15.87
C SER A 177 -11.26 -6.11 -15.33
N VAL A 178 -10.62 -7.00 -16.07
CA VAL A 178 -9.34 -7.63 -15.73
C VAL A 178 -8.42 -7.53 -16.93
N GLU A 179 -7.33 -6.77 -16.82
CA GLU A 179 -6.39 -6.51 -17.93
C GLU A 179 -7.10 -6.08 -19.23
N GLY A 180 -8.18 -5.30 -19.07
CA GLY A 180 -9.02 -4.83 -20.19
C GLY A 180 -10.08 -5.82 -20.67
N TYR A 181 -10.14 -7.03 -20.12
CA TYR A 181 -11.14 -8.04 -20.47
C TYR A 181 -12.31 -8.02 -19.48
N ARG A 182 -13.53 -8.05 -20.01
CA ARG A 182 -14.72 -8.23 -19.19
C ARG A 182 -14.77 -9.64 -18.64
N THR A 183 -14.83 -9.79 -17.32
CA THR A 183 -14.74 -11.09 -16.66
C THR A 183 -15.84 -11.25 -15.62
N LEU A 184 -16.53 -12.40 -15.66
CA LEU A 184 -17.56 -12.73 -14.69
C LEU A 184 -17.06 -13.81 -13.72
N PHE A 185 -17.02 -13.47 -12.45
CA PHE A 185 -16.61 -14.34 -11.35
C PHE A 185 -17.84 -14.90 -10.63
N GLY A 186 -17.76 -16.16 -10.18
CA GLY A 186 -18.71 -16.72 -9.24
C GLY A 186 -18.41 -16.29 -7.79
N ARG A 187 -19.18 -16.80 -6.85
CA ARG A 187 -19.04 -16.50 -5.43
C ARG A 187 -17.71 -16.97 -4.83
N GLU A 188 -17.07 -17.95 -5.44
CA GLU A 188 -15.77 -18.44 -5.03
C GLU A 188 -14.82 -18.42 -6.23
N VAL A 189 -13.73 -17.65 -6.11
CA VAL A 189 -12.63 -17.66 -7.07
C VAL A 189 -11.44 -18.37 -6.44
N ARG A 190 -10.84 -19.31 -7.16
CA ARG A 190 -9.68 -20.06 -6.70
C ARG A 190 -8.45 -19.65 -7.50
N GLY A 191 -7.29 -19.64 -6.86
CA GLY A 191 -6.01 -19.32 -7.51
C GLY A 191 -5.71 -20.14 -8.77
N GLY A 192 -6.30 -21.35 -8.88
CA GLY A 192 -6.25 -22.15 -10.10
C GLY A 192 -6.98 -21.48 -11.28
N GLN A 193 -8.15 -20.90 -11.04
CA GLN A 193 -8.95 -20.23 -12.08
C GLN A 193 -8.26 -18.94 -12.54
N ALA A 194 -7.69 -18.15 -11.64
CA ALA A 194 -6.94 -16.95 -12.00
C ALA A 194 -5.72 -17.27 -12.88
N ARG A 195 -5.00 -18.36 -12.59
CA ARG A 195 -3.89 -18.80 -13.44
C ARG A 195 -4.35 -19.27 -14.82
N VAL A 196 -5.47 -20.00 -14.89
CA VAL A 196 -6.06 -20.42 -16.18
C VAL A 196 -6.54 -19.20 -16.95
N LEU A 197 -7.17 -18.22 -16.30
CA LEU A 197 -7.56 -16.97 -16.91
C LEU A 197 -6.37 -16.27 -17.57
N LYS A 198 -5.25 -16.13 -16.85
CA LYS A 198 -4.03 -15.52 -17.38
C LYS A 198 -3.53 -16.24 -18.66
N GLY A 199 -3.45 -17.57 -18.64
CA GLY A 199 -3.08 -18.34 -19.82
C GLY A 199 -4.04 -18.13 -20.99
N LEU A 200 -5.35 -18.10 -20.73
CA LEU A 200 -6.35 -17.88 -21.77
C LEU A 200 -6.32 -16.48 -22.38
N MET A 201 -6.03 -15.44 -21.58
CA MET A 201 -5.85 -14.08 -22.10
C MET A 201 -4.66 -14.01 -23.06
N GLU A 202 -3.57 -14.76 -22.77
CA GLU A 202 -2.41 -14.85 -23.67
C GLU A 202 -2.72 -15.66 -24.95
N GLU A 203 -3.49 -16.76 -24.83
CA GLU A 203 -3.83 -17.63 -25.97
C GLU A 203 -4.96 -17.08 -26.85
N GLN A 204 -5.85 -16.26 -26.28
CA GLN A 204 -7.05 -15.76 -26.96
C GLN A 204 -7.19 -14.23 -26.83
N PRO A 205 -6.24 -13.45 -27.37
CA PRO A 205 -6.28 -11.99 -27.26
C PRO A 205 -7.49 -11.34 -27.96
N GLU A 206 -8.15 -12.05 -28.86
CA GLU A 206 -9.37 -11.61 -29.54
C GLU A 206 -10.66 -11.84 -28.72
N ALA A 207 -10.58 -12.56 -27.60
CA ALA A 207 -11.72 -12.72 -26.71
C ALA A 207 -12.06 -11.36 -26.09
N SER A 208 -13.35 -11.08 -25.89
CA SER A 208 -13.80 -9.86 -25.20
C SER A 208 -14.39 -10.15 -23.82
N TYR A 209 -14.59 -11.43 -23.51
CA TYR A 209 -15.29 -11.85 -22.31
C TYR A 209 -14.82 -13.21 -21.82
N PHE A 210 -14.65 -13.34 -20.48
CA PHE A 210 -14.36 -14.59 -19.79
C PHE A 210 -15.40 -14.88 -18.71
N ASP A 211 -15.90 -16.12 -18.64
CA ASP A 211 -16.81 -16.58 -17.59
C ASP A 211 -16.13 -17.61 -16.69
N LEU A 212 -15.90 -17.24 -15.45
CA LEU A 212 -15.28 -18.04 -14.41
C LEU A 212 -16.25 -18.50 -13.32
N ARG A 213 -17.56 -18.37 -13.53
CA ARG A 213 -18.57 -18.78 -12.53
C ARG A 213 -18.49 -20.26 -12.15
N SER A 214 -18.02 -21.09 -13.07
CA SER A 214 -17.82 -22.52 -12.81
C SER A 214 -16.40 -22.79 -12.38
N PRO A 215 -16.16 -23.34 -11.15
CA PRO A 215 -14.81 -23.57 -10.63
C PRO A 215 -13.93 -24.48 -11.51
N GLU A 216 -14.54 -25.32 -12.33
CA GLU A 216 -13.86 -26.32 -13.14
C GLU A 216 -13.73 -25.93 -14.63
N ARG A 217 -14.34 -24.80 -15.03
CA ARG A 217 -14.44 -24.44 -16.43
C ARG A 217 -14.42 -22.93 -16.65
N VAL A 218 -13.44 -22.46 -17.37
CA VAL A 218 -13.41 -21.08 -17.89
C VAL A 218 -13.92 -21.10 -19.32
N VAL A 219 -14.85 -20.20 -19.64
CA VAL A 219 -15.40 -20.02 -20.99
C VAL A 219 -14.94 -18.67 -21.51
N ALA A 220 -14.30 -18.68 -22.67
CA ALA A 220 -13.96 -17.47 -23.42
C ALA A 220 -14.98 -17.29 -24.57
N ALA A 221 -15.43 -16.06 -24.78
CA ALA A 221 -16.34 -15.71 -25.87
C ALA A 221 -15.97 -14.36 -26.49
N ALA A 222 -16.32 -14.17 -27.76
CA ALA A 222 -16.18 -12.88 -28.42
C ALA A 222 -17.27 -11.87 -27.99
N GLU A 223 -18.41 -12.36 -27.49
CA GLU A 223 -19.47 -11.56 -26.87
C GLU A 223 -20.02 -12.29 -25.65
N PRO A 224 -20.51 -11.56 -24.61
CA PRO A 224 -21.12 -12.20 -23.47
C PRO A 224 -22.32 -13.02 -23.93
N VAL A 225 -22.34 -14.30 -23.58
CA VAL A 225 -23.50 -15.17 -23.83
C VAL A 225 -24.64 -14.65 -22.96
N THR A 226 -25.51 -13.85 -23.53
CA THR A 226 -26.79 -13.49 -22.92
C THR A 226 -27.58 -14.77 -22.78
N GLY A 227 -27.53 -15.40 -21.61
CA GLY A 227 -28.33 -16.57 -21.30
C GLY A 227 -29.79 -16.19 -21.46
N SER A 228 -30.43 -16.66 -22.56
CA SER A 228 -31.88 -16.60 -22.73
C SER A 228 -32.46 -17.47 -21.59
N GLY A 229 -32.99 -16.80 -20.57
CA GLY A 229 -33.83 -17.46 -19.59
C GLY A 229 -35.04 -18.05 -20.30
N GLY A 230 -35.18 -19.34 -20.22
CA GLY A 230 -36.39 -20.06 -20.41
C GLY A 230 -37.05 -20.35 -19.09
#